data_86adbb260eb65ab7619ea8ab970886a5
#
_entry.id   86adbb260eb65ab7619ea8ab970886a5
#
_cell.length_a   1.000
_cell.length_b   1.000
_cell.length_c   1.000
_cell.angle_alpha   90.00
_cell.angle_beta   90.00
_cell.angle_gamma   90.00
#
_symmetry.space_group_name_H-M   'P 1'
#
loop_
_entity.id
_entity.type
_entity.pdbx_description
1 polymer ?
#
loop_
_entity_poly.entity_id
_entity_poly.type
_entity_poly.pdbx_seq_one_letter_code
_entity_poly.pdbx_strand_id
1 'polypeptide(L)'
;MAFLRNNSQNIGVCIKRCRDYALVEPTEEIAKALSAKEFAIRTGDYIQFPAMGETMELMRQSNAMNRILKPESRYNHKPINPNLPNFIFDPKYAAETVTDIVEAMEDIRVHKIGNLNEKQLEAVTKSVLASDIALIQGPPGTGKTTVIAEIIWQAIRRNPDCRILLTSQTNLAVDNALERLQGQAGIRPIRIGRPEKLEPEGRRFSLPIIKSWAEGSNKYAVNKELELDATDNASQIWIDRIVNKISNDSKYSDAVSYWKTELLERDKFSRIEFSRLYKSHVNLVAATCSICGSRDFEDTYTEMFGETRRQDMYFDIVIMDEASKATPLEMAVPLVLGKKIIVIGDHKQLPPMMNENTIDSALEKIGKKELAEKLQKAESQFKRLFVSAAKVRKTIVSTLDTQYRMHEQIMNTIKQFYQEELAETGGLKCGIVDTMDNPDLSDKGSRWHGITLNPIITPSTHAVWIDVQTPEQKPANSPFSYINKGELEAIDLLLRGLEKADGFSTFMDSQKKSEDKEIGIITFYSAQSKEIKKKYKGKKYRMDVVDRFQGMERNIIIVSTVRSNSKNNIGFAREIERINVAFSRARRLLIVVGNKKQFESNSNYAASIANMETISFEQLKGAVR
;
A
#
# COMPACT_ATOMS: atom_id res chain seq x y z
N MET A 1 -26.16 1.15 14.41
CA MET A 1 -27.17 0.17 13.99
C MET A 1 -26.93 -1.14 14.73
N ALA A 2 -27.96 -1.94 14.90
CA ALA A 2 -27.89 -3.28 15.48
C ALA A 2 -28.47 -4.28 14.49
N PHE A 3 -27.78 -5.40 14.26
CA PHE A 3 -28.17 -6.43 13.29
C PHE A 3 -28.19 -7.80 13.96
N LEU A 4 -29.17 -8.63 13.60
CA LEU A 4 -29.13 -10.06 13.91
C LEU A 4 -28.15 -10.76 12.96
N ARG A 5 -27.17 -11.47 13.50
CA ARG A 5 -26.10 -12.09 12.72
C ARG A 5 -26.59 -13.16 11.73
N ASN A 6 -27.63 -13.90 12.11
CA ASN A 6 -28.09 -15.06 11.34
C ASN A 6 -28.78 -14.70 10.01
N ASN A 7 -29.36 -13.50 9.90
CA ASN A 7 -30.05 -13.04 8.67
C ASN A 7 -29.69 -11.63 8.27
N SER A 8 -28.69 -11.01 8.90
CA SER A 8 -28.28 -9.61 8.68
C SER A 8 -29.44 -8.61 8.78
N GLN A 9 -30.50 -8.94 9.53
CA GLN A 9 -31.65 -8.08 9.70
C GLN A 9 -31.32 -6.90 10.60
N ASN A 10 -31.57 -5.68 10.12
CA ASN A 10 -31.45 -4.47 10.94
C ASN A 10 -32.58 -4.43 11.97
N ILE A 11 -32.22 -4.52 13.24
CA ILE A 11 -33.20 -4.52 14.34
C ILE A 11 -33.35 -3.14 15.00
N GLY A 12 -32.47 -2.17 14.71
CA GLY A 12 -32.55 -0.85 15.27
C GLY A 12 -31.24 -0.12 15.44
N VAL A 13 -31.24 0.91 16.27
CA VAL A 13 -30.07 1.72 16.61
C VAL A 13 -29.65 1.46 18.05
N CYS A 14 -28.39 1.11 18.26
CA CYS A 14 -27.85 0.95 19.61
C CYS A 14 -27.66 2.31 20.26
N ILE A 15 -28.45 2.61 21.28
CA ILE A 15 -28.41 3.85 22.06
C ILE A 15 -27.31 3.77 23.12
N LYS A 16 -27.17 2.60 23.77
CA LYS A 16 -26.22 2.40 24.86
C LYS A 16 -25.71 0.97 24.86
N ARG A 17 -24.39 0.80 24.98
CA ARG A 17 -23.77 -0.51 25.16
C ARG A 17 -23.00 -0.54 26.47
N CYS A 18 -23.36 -1.49 27.32
CA CYS A 18 -22.69 -1.79 28.57
C CYS A 18 -22.01 -3.18 28.47
N ARG A 19 -21.34 -3.60 29.54
CA ARG A 19 -20.68 -4.90 29.57
C ARG A 19 -21.65 -6.07 29.42
N ASP A 20 -22.80 -5.96 30.08
CA ASP A 20 -23.75 -7.07 30.25
C ASP A 20 -25.06 -6.87 29.47
N TYR A 21 -25.31 -5.69 28.88
CA TYR A 21 -26.49 -5.39 28.10
C TYR A 21 -26.25 -4.31 27.03
N ALA A 22 -27.11 -4.29 26.03
CA ALA A 22 -27.21 -3.18 25.10
C ALA A 22 -28.65 -2.70 24.96
N LEU A 23 -28.86 -1.38 24.95
CA LEU A 23 -30.15 -0.76 24.69
C LEU A 23 -30.24 -0.44 23.20
N VAL A 24 -31.24 -1.01 22.54
CA VAL A 24 -31.47 -0.82 21.10
C VAL A 24 -32.85 -0.19 20.92
N GLU A 25 -32.89 0.96 20.24
CA GLU A 25 -34.13 1.55 19.73
C GLU A 25 -34.50 0.81 18.44
N PRO A 26 -35.64 0.09 18.40
CA PRO A 26 -35.99 -0.72 17.25
C PRO A 26 -36.38 0.14 16.04
N THR A 27 -36.21 -0.41 14.83
CA THR A 27 -36.80 0.19 13.62
C THR A 27 -38.34 0.13 13.72
N GLU A 28 -39.06 0.96 12.96
CA GLU A 28 -40.53 0.93 12.97
C GLU A 28 -41.11 -0.45 12.61
N GLU A 29 -40.47 -1.17 11.67
CA GLU A 29 -40.86 -2.53 11.30
C GLU A 29 -40.68 -3.51 12.46
N ILE A 30 -39.54 -3.45 13.13
CA ILE A 30 -39.24 -4.32 14.27
C ILE A 30 -40.12 -3.96 15.47
N ALA A 31 -40.39 -2.68 15.70
CA ALA A 31 -41.29 -2.24 16.77
C ALA A 31 -42.71 -2.77 16.54
N LYS A 32 -43.23 -2.72 15.33
CA LYS A 32 -44.54 -3.31 14.95
C LYS A 32 -44.54 -4.84 15.13
N ALA A 33 -43.50 -5.52 14.64
CA ALA A 33 -43.35 -6.97 14.75
C ALA A 33 -43.21 -7.44 16.23
N LEU A 34 -42.51 -6.68 17.07
CA LEU A 34 -42.44 -6.92 18.52
C LEU A 34 -43.82 -6.78 19.18
N SER A 35 -44.56 -5.74 18.82
CA SER A 35 -45.91 -5.51 19.35
C SER A 35 -46.90 -6.58 18.90
N ALA A 36 -46.75 -7.09 17.68
CA ALA A 36 -47.54 -8.19 17.13
C ALA A 36 -47.08 -9.58 17.61
N LYS A 37 -46.03 -9.68 18.41
CA LYS A 37 -45.36 -10.94 18.82
C LYS A 37 -44.85 -11.80 17.66
N GLU A 38 -44.59 -11.19 16.50
CA GLU A 38 -44.07 -11.83 15.30
C GLU A 38 -42.53 -11.85 15.27
N PHE A 39 -41.89 -11.05 16.14
CA PHE A 39 -40.45 -10.98 16.27
C PHE A 39 -40.03 -11.23 17.72
N ALA A 40 -39.00 -12.04 17.90
CA ALA A 40 -38.37 -12.27 19.20
C ALA A 40 -36.89 -12.54 19.04
N ILE A 41 -36.08 -11.95 19.90
CA ILE A 41 -34.65 -12.31 20.04
C ILE A 41 -34.59 -13.46 21.04
N ARG A 42 -34.00 -14.58 20.64
CA ARG A 42 -33.90 -15.81 21.44
C ARG A 42 -32.54 -15.92 22.11
N THR A 43 -32.48 -16.67 23.19
CA THR A 43 -31.20 -17.03 23.82
C THR A 43 -30.35 -17.82 22.80
N GLY A 44 -29.14 -17.32 22.51
CA GLY A 44 -28.26 -17.87 21.49
C GLY A 44 -28.23 -17.07 20.19
N ASP A 45 -29.11 -16.10 19.99
CA ASP A 45 -29.01 -15.17 18.89
C ASP A 45 -27.86 -14.18 19.13
N TYR A 46 -27.11 -13.89 18.08
CA TYR A 46 -26.02 -12.93 18.14
C TYR A 46 -26.46 -11.59 17.54
N ILE A 47 -26.38 -10.53 18.35
CA ILE A 47 -26.58 -9.16 17.87
C ILE A 47 -25.21 -8.58 17.51
N GLN A 48 -25.05 -8.16 16.27
CA GLN A 48 -23.86 -7.48 15.80
C GLN A 48 -24.10 -5.98 15.82
N PHE A 49 -23.22 -5.26 16.48
CA PHE A 49 -23.17 -3.80 16.44
C PHE A 49 -21.98 -3.44 15.54
N PRO A 50 -22.18 -3.05 14.27
CA PRO A 50 -21.09 -2.54 13.47
C PRO A 50 -20.47 -1.33 14.18
N ALA A 51 -19.16 -1.26 14.18
CA ALA A 51 -18.47 -0.11 14.75
C ALA A 51 -18.96 1.15 14.04
N MET A 52 -19.23 2.21 14.79
CA MET A 52 -19.75 3.47 14.24
C MET A 52 -18.85 4.01 13.10
N GLY A 53 -17.53 3.74 13.20
CA GLY A 53 -16.56 4.05 12.16
C GLY A 53 -16.82 3.33 10.83
N GLU A 54 -17.13 2.04 10.85
CA GLU A 54 -17.41 1.26 9.63
C GLU A 54 -18.68 1.74 8.92
N THR A 55 -19.72 2.05 9.68
CA THR A 55 -20.99 2.59 9.12
C THR A 55 -20.76 3.97 8.48
N MET A 56 -19.98 4.82 9.12
CA MET A 56 -19.64 6.15 8.58
C MET A 56 -18.77 6.03 7.32
N GLU A 57 -17.87 5.08 7.28
CA GLU A 57 -17.04 4.81 6.09
C GLU A 57 -17.89 4.36 4.90
N LEU A 58 -18.79 3.40 5.10
CA LEU A 58 -19.72 2.94 4.06
C LEU A 58 -20.64 4.07 3.56
N MET A 59 -21.10 4.95 4.44
CA MET A 59 -21.89 6.14 4.03
C MET A 59 -21.07 7.08 3.13
N ARG A 60 -19.81 7.33 3.47
CA ARG A 60 -18.90 8.18 2.65
C ARG A 60 -18.65 7.57 1.28
N GLN A 61 -18.38 6.28 1.24
CA GLN A 61 -18.18 5.52 0.01
C GLN A 61 -19.44 5.55 -0.87
N SER A 62 -20.60 5.31 -0.27
CA SER A 62 -21.90 5.38 -0.97
C SER A 62 -22.18 6.78 -1.53
N ASN A 63 -21.93 7.83 -0.73
CA ASN A 63 -22.10 9.20 -1.17
C ASN A 63 -21.17 9.55 -2.35
N ALA A 64 -19.89 9.17 -2.27
CA ALA A 64 -18.95 9.39 -3.35
C ALA A 64 -19.35 8.64 -4.63
N MET A 65 -19.77 7.38 -4.51
CA MET A 65 -20.26 6.60 -5.65
C MET A 65 -21.54 7.21 -6.27
N ASN A 66 -22.45 7.72 -5.43
CA ASN A 66 -23.66 8.39 -5.93
C ASN A 66 -23.34 9.66 -6.72
N ARG A 67 -22.27 10.40 -6.38
CA ARG A 67 -21.78 11.55 -7.16
C ARG A 67 -21.36 11.13 -8.58
N ILE A 68 -20.79 9.91 -8.72
CA ILE A 68 -20.38 9.35 -10.01
C ILE A 68 -21.58 8.80 -10.78
N LEU A 69 -22.44 8.00 -10.12
CA LEU A 69 -23.55 7.30 -10.79
C LEU A 69 -24.74 8.21 -11.14
N LYS A 70 -24.95 9.28 -10.38
CA LYS A 70 -26.08 10.20 -10.51
C LYS A 70 -25.63 11.67 -10.46
N PRO A 71 -24.76 12.11 -11.37
CA PRO A 71 -24.19 13.46 -11.35
C PRO A 71 -25.23 14.56 -11.56
N GLU A 72 -26.37 14.24 -12.18
CA GLU A 72 -27.47 15.21 -12.42
C GLU A 72 -28.49 15.29 -11.27
N SER A 73 -28.30 14.50 -10.21
CA SER A 73 -29.22 14.53 -9.05
C SER A 73 -29.08 15.86 -8.29
N ARG A 74 -30.21 16.51 -8.01
CA ARG A 74 -30.25 17.75 -7.19
C ARG A 74 -29.73 17.56 -5.76
N TYR A 75 -29.68 16.32 -5.27
CA TYR A 75 -29.25 15.96 -3.92
C TYR A 75 -27.78 15.56 -3.84
N ASN A 76 -27.13 15.35 -4.98
CA ASN A 76 -25.74 14.93 -5.05
C ASN A 76 -24.88 16.04 -5.64
N HIS A 77 -23.75 16.31 -4.99
CA HIS A 77 -22.75 17.20 -5.56
C HIS A 77 -22.06 16.49 -6.72
N LYS A 78 -21.85 17.20 -7.83
CA LYS A 78 -21.11 16.67 -8.97
C LYS A 78 -19.66 16.36 -8.60
N PRO A 79 -19.01 15.37 -9.24
CA PRO A 79 -17.57 15.21 -9.12
C PRO A 79 -16.86 16.45 -9.67
N ILE A 80 -15.68 16.76 -9.17
CA ILE A 80 -14.91 17.95 -9.59
C ILE A 80 -14.53 17.85 -11.09
N ASN A 81 -14.10 16.66 -11.53
CA ASN A 81 -13.99 16.40 -12.97
C ASN A 81 -15.37 15.95 -13.51
N PRO A 82 -16.03 16.76 -14.37
CA PRO A 82 -17.36 16.43 -14.88
C PRO A 82 -17.37 15.21 -15.80
N ASN A 83 -16.21 14.83 -16.36
CA ASN A 83 -16.07 13.67 -17.24
C ASN A 83 -15.76 12.37 -16.47
N LEU A 84 -15.49 12.44 -15.16
CA LEU A 84 -15.23 11.26 -14.32
C LEU A 84 -16.30 10.17 -14.44
N PRO A 85 -17.61 10.48 -14.44
CA PRO A 85 -18.66 9.48 -14.59
C PRO A 85 -18.56 8.65 -15.88
N ASN A 86 -17.94 9.18 -16.92
CA ASN A 86 -17.79 8.51 -18.20
C ASN A 86 -16.50 7.66 -18.22
N PHE A 87 -15.33 8.28 -18.03
CA PHE A 87 -14.06 7.58 -18.22
C PHE A 87 -13.74 6.58 -17.11
N ILE A 88 -14.34 6.69 -15.91
CA ILE A 88 -14.11 5.72 -14.82
C ILE A 88 -14.70 4.33 -15.17
N PHE A 89 -15.69 4.27 -16.05
CA PHE A 89 -16.27 3.02 -16.54
C PHE A 89 -15.73 2.61 -17.91
N ASP A 90 -15.43 3.58 -18.78
CA ASP A 90 -14.91 3.32 -20.12
C ASP A 90 -13.85 4.37 -20.50
N PRO A 91 -12.55 3.99 -20.46
CA PRO A 91 -11.45 4.91 -20.73
C PRO A 91 -11.45 5.59 -22.10
N LYS A 92 -12.23 5.09 -23.07
CA LYS A 92 -12.34 5.76 -24.38
C LYS A 92 -12.91 7.18 -24.30
N TYR A 93 -13.62 7.50 -23.20
CA TYR A 93 -14.15 8.84 -22.95
C TYR A 93 -13.16 9.78 -22.26
N ALA A 94 -11.98 9.29 -21.87
CA ALA A 94 -10.93 10.17 -21.37
C ALA A 94 -10.42 11.09 -22.48
N ALA A 95 -10.11 12.33 -22.14
CA ALA A 95 -9.56 13.29 -23.08
C ALA A 95 -8.21 12.82 -23.64
N GLU A 96 -8.00 13.06 -24.94
CA GLU A 96 -6.72 12.77 -25.58
C GLU A 96 -5.67 13.82 -25.20
N THR A 97 -4.43 13.36 -25.07
CA THR A 97 -3.28 14.25 -24.91
C THR A 97 -2.85 14.74 -26.31
N VAL A 98 -2.93 16.04 -26.52
CA VAL A 98 -2.62 16.67 -27.83
C VAL A 98 -1.17 17.17 -27.90
N THR A 99 -0.47 17.23 -26.75
CA THR A 99 0.87 17.83 -26.62
C THR A 99 1.96 16.87 -27.09
N ASP A 100 3.04 17.42 -27.67
CA ASP A 100 4.23 16.65 -28.05
C ASP A 100 4.89 16.03 -26.80
N ILE A 101 4.85 14.71 -26.73
CA ILE A 101 5.41 13.93 -25.62
C ILE A 101 6.94 14.09 -25.59
N VAL A 102 7.59 14.22 -26.74
CA VAL A 102 9.07 14.26 -26.84
C VAL A 102 9.61 15.54 -26.22
N GLU A 103 9.02 16.71 -26.56
CA GLU A 103 9.42 18.00 -26.01
C GLU A 103 9.18 18.04 -24.50
N ALA A 104 8.00 17.60 -24.05
CA ALA A 104 7.67 17.56 -22.63
C ALA A 104 8.56 16.60 -21.84
N MET A 105 8.96 15.49 -22.44
CA MET A 105 9.84 14.51 -21.83
C MET A 105 11.26 15.09 -21.64
N GLU A 106 11.73 15.90 -22.59
CA GLU A 106 13.04 16.56 -22.49
C GLU A 106 13.03 17.67 -21.41
N ASP A 107 11.97 18.47 -21.31
CA ASP A 107 11.80 19.42 -20.19
C ASP A 107 11.88 18.72 -18.83
N ILE A 108 11.18 17.60 -18.68
CA ILE A 108 11.21 16.82 -17.43
C ILE A 108 12.60 16.23 -17.19
N ARG A 109 13.30 15.73 -18.23
CA ARG A 109 14.65 15.18 -18.13
C ARG A 109 15.65 16.19 -17.54
N VAL A 110 15.53 17.45 -17.94
CA VAL A 110 16.38 18.54 -17.44
C VAL A 110 16.05 18.91 -15.98
N HIS A 111 14.78 18.85 -15.59
CA HIS A 111 14.31 19.40 -14.31
C HIS A 111 13.92 18.31 -13.28
N LYS A 112 14.23 17.05 -13.55
CA LYS A 112 13.89 15.92 -12.61
C LYS A 112 14.68 16.02 -11.31
N ILE A 113 14.04 15.57 -10.22
CA ILE A 113 14.67 15.52 -8.89
C ILE A 113 15.43 14.22 -8.62
N GLY A 114 15.12 13.16 -9.36
CA GLY A 114 15.70 11.85 -9.16
C GLY A 114 16.29 11.23 -10.44
N ASN A 115 16.97 10.11 -10.28
CA ASN A 115 17.39 9.31 -11.41
C ASN A 115 16.22 8.47 -11.91
N LEU A 116 15.64 8.87 -13.05
CA LEU A 116 14.57 8.14 -13.72
C LEU A 116 15.14 7.38 -14.93
N ASN A 117 14.71 6.13 -15.10
CA ASN A 117 14.89 5.43 -16.36
C ASN A 117 13.85 5.91 -17.41
N GLU A 118 14.03 5.49 -18.67
CA GLU A 118 13.19 5.96 -19.78
C GLU A 118 11.68 5.66 -19.57
N LYS A 119 11.34 4.47 -19.02
CA LYS A 119 9.94 4.12 -18.76
C LYS A 119 9.32 4.89 -17.58
N GLN A 120 10.13 5.19 -16.58
CA GLN A 120 9.69 6.08 -15.49
C GLN A 120 9.50 7.51 -16.00
N LEU A 121 10.41 8.00 -16.83
CA LEU A 121 10.33 9.33 -17.44
C LEU A 121 9.09 9.44 -18.36
N GLU A 122 8.84 8.42 -19.19
CA GLU A 122 7.63 8.33 -20.03
C GLU A 122 6.36 8.38 -19.16
N ALA A 123 6.32 7.62 -18.05
CA ALA A 123 5.17 7.57 -17.14
C ALA A 123 4.90 8.93 -16.46
N VAL A 124 5.95 9.62 -16.01
CA VAL A 124 5.86 10.98 -15.46
C VAL A 124 5.33 11.93 -16.54
N THR A 125 5.89 11.90 -17.73
CA THR A 125 5.50 12.79 -18.83
C THR A 125 4.02 12.62 -19.20
N LYS A 126 3.59 11.39 -19.43
CA LYS A 126 2.18 11.08 -19.72
C LYS A 126 1.24 11.56 -18.59
N SER A 127 1.64 11.38 -17.33
CA SER A 127 0.85 11.81 -16.17
C SER A 127 0.73 13.33 -16.07
N VAL A 128 1.82 14.04 -16.37
CA VAL A 128 1.83 15.50 -16.36
C VAL A 128 0.98 16.07 -17.50
N LEU A 129 1.04 15.47 -18.69
CA LEU A 129 0.31 15.92 -19.88
C LEU A 129 -1.16 15.48 -19.90
N ALA A 130 -1.54 14.43 -19.18
CA ALA A 130 -2.92 13.96 -19.13
C ALA A 130 -3.87 15.06 -18.67
N SER A 131 -5.02 15.18 -19.33
CA SER A 131 -6.06 16.15 -18.96
C SER A 131 -7.01 15.59 -17.90
N ASP A 132 -7.48 14.36 -18.07
CA ASP A 132 -8.46 13.71 -17.19
C ASP A 132 -7.83 12.65 -16.28
N ILE A 133 -7.18 11.65 -16.89
CA ILE A 133 -6.68 10.48 -16.17
C ILE A 133 -5.36 9.98 -16.77
N ALA A 134 -4.46 9.52 -15.90
CA ALA A 134 -3.31 8.70 -16.25
C ALA A 134 -3.30 7.41 -15.41
N LEU A 135 -2.90 6.30 -16.03
CA LEU A 135 -2.88 4.97 -15.44
C LEU A 135 -1.46 4.41 -15.51
N ILE A 136 -0.89 4.03 -14.38
CA ILE A 136 0.47 3.51 -14.31
C ILE A 136 0.47 2.10 -13.70
N GLN A 137 0.87 1.11 -14.50
CA GLN A 137 1.17 -0.23 -14.03
C GLN A 137 2.62 -0.28 -13.56
N GLY A 138 2.84 -0.59 -12.30
CA GLY A 138 4.17 -0.71 -11.74
C GLY A 138 4.41 -2.05 -11.06
N PRO A 139 5.09 -3.01 -11.71
CA PRO A 139 5.55 -4.24 -11.08
C PRO A 139 6.30 -4.01 -9.76
N PRO A 140 6.53 -5.05 -8.94
CA PRO A 140 7.24 -4.91 -7.68
C PRO A 140 8.65 -4.32 -7.89
N GLY A 141 8.99 -3.31 -7.10
CA GLY A 141 10.33 -2.72 -7.13
C GLY A 141 10.64 -1.78 -8.30
N THR A 142 9.69 -1.48 -9.18
CA THR A 142 9.93 -0.61 -10.36
C THR A 142 9.93 0.89 -10.05
N GLY A 143 9.89 1.28 -8.78
CA GLY A 143 10.03 2.68 -8.39
C GLY A 143 8.74 3.51 -8.51
N LYS A 144 7.55 2.91 -8.32
CA LYS A 144 6.27 3.64 -8.27
C LYS A 144 6.34 4.90 -7.41
N THR A 145 6.87 4.77 -6.20
CA THR A 145 7.02 5.89 -5.26
C THR A 145 7.94 7.00 -5.79
N THR A 146 8.97 6.63 -6.56
CA THR A 146 9.86 7.60 -7.23
C THR A 146 9.11 8.35 -8.33
N VAL A 147 8.31 7.64 -9.13
CA VAL A 147 7.46 8.24 -10.17
C VAL A 147 6.43 9.18 -9.54
N ILE A 148 5.78 8.80 -8.44
CA ILE A 148 4.84 9.64 -7.69
C ILE A 148 5.52 10.94 -7.23
N ALA A 149 6.69 10.83 -6.60
CA ALA A 149 7.42 11.99 -6.12
C ALA A 149 7.79 12.94 -7.27
N GLU A 150 8.22 12.39 -8.40
CA GLU A 150 8.55 13.18 -9.57
C GLU A 150 7.31 13.87 -10.18
N ILE A 151 6.18 13.18 -10.29
CA ILE A 151 4.91 13.75 -10.77
C ILE A 151 4.50 14.95 -9.90
N ILE A 152 4.56 14.79 -8.57
CA ILE A 152 4.24 15.87 -7.62
C ILE A 152 5.18 17.06 -7.83
N TRP A 153 6.48 16.79 -7.92
CA TRP A 153 7.48 17.83 -8.16
C TRP A 153 7.21 18.58 -9.47
N GLN A 154 7.03 17.86 -10.57
CA GLN A 154 6.80 18.48 -11.88
C GLN A 154 5.50 19.30 -11.93
N ALA A 155 4.45 18.87 -11.22
CA ALA A 155 3.21 19.62 -11.11
C ALA A 155 3.41 20.94 -10.34
N ILE A 156 4.07 20.90 -9.17
CA ILE A 156 4.31 22.08 -8.33
C ILE A 156 5.35 23.02 -8.97
N ARG A 157 6.37 22.49 -9.65
CA ARG A 157 7.34 23.30 -10.40
C ARG A 157 6.66 24.15 -11.48
N ARG A 158 5.68 23.58 -12.18
CA ARG A 158 4.94 24.28 -13.25
C ARG A 158 3.87 25.20 -12.71
N ASN A 159 3.25 24.84 -11.58
CA ASN A 159 2.26 25.66 -10.90
C ASN A 159 2.44 25.52 -9.38
N PRO A 160 3.12 26.47 -8.72
CA PRO A 160 3.36 26.46 -7.28
C PRO A 160 2.09 26.43 -6.41
N ASP A 161 0.96 26.91 -6.95
CA ASP A 161 -0.34 26.94 -6.28
C ASP A 161 -1.19 25.70 -6.55
N CYS A 162 -0.63 24.72 -7.27
CA CYS A 162 -1.29 23.44 -7.56
C CYS A 162 -1.63 22.71 -6.27
N ARG A 163 -2.89 22.38 -6.07
CA ARG A 163 -3.36 21.57 -4.93
C ARG A 163 -3.34 20.09 -5.32
N ILE A 164 -2.51 19.30 -4.63
CA ILE A 164 -2.37 17.87 -4.90
C ILE A 164 -2.88 17.06 -3.71
N LEU A 165 -3.70 16.05 -3.97
CA LEU A 165 -4.04 15.01 -3.01
C LEU A 165 -3.28 13.72 -3.35
N LEU A 166 -2.43 13.28 -2.43
CA LEU A 166 -1.80 11.96 -2.45
C LEU A 166 -2.58 11.00 -1.55
N THR A 167 -3.05 9.91 -2.11
CA THR A 167 -3.84 8.92 -1.37
C THR A 167 -3.42 7.49 -1.68
N SER A 168 -3.69 6.59 -0.75
CA SER A 168 -3.50 5.15 -0.87
C SER A 168 -4.39 4.41 0.12
N GLN A 169 -4.47 3.09 -0.01
CA GLN A 169 -5.14 2.22 0.97
C GLN A 169 -4.39 2.11 2.30
N THR A 170 -3.07 2.29 2.31
CA THR A 170 -2.24 2.09 3.50
C THR A 170 -1.48 3.36 3.89
N ASN A 171 -1.26 3.55 5.20
CA ASN A 171 -0.43 4.64 5.70
C ASN A 171 1.00 4.54 5.15
N LEU A 172 1.59 3.34 5.19
CA LEU A 172 2.97 3.11 4.72
C LEU A 172 3.23 3.62 3.29
N ALA A 173 2.30 3.38 2.35
CA ALA A 173 2.48 3.83 0.97
C ALA A 173 2.48 5.36 0.86
N VAL A 174 1.57 6.03 1.59
CA VAL A 174 1.50 7.50 1.63
C VAL A 174 2.76 8.08 2.27
N ASP A 175 3.17 7.53 3.39
CA ASP A 175 4.27 8.07 4.20
C ASP A 175 5.63 7.88 3.50
N ASN A 176 5.85 6.74 2.83
CA ASN A 176 7.03 6.51 1.97
C ASN A 176 7.15 7.48 0.79
N ALA A 177 6.02 7.91 0.23
CA ALA A 177 6.04 8.90 -0.85
C ALA A 177 6.42 10.30 -0.31
N LEU A 178 5.94 10.65 0.87
CA LEU A 178 6.30 11.91 1.53
C LEU A 178 7.80 11.97 1.89
N GLU A 179 8.39 10.86 2.31
CA GLU A 179 9.82 10.77 2.61
C GLU A 179 10.68 11.19 1.41
N ARG A 180 10.34 10.73 0.20
CA ARG A 180 11.09 11.05 -1.01
C ARG A 180 11.03 12.53 -1.41
N LEU A 181 10.05 13.27 -0.91
CA LEU A 181 9.84 14.67 -1.19
C LEU A 181 10.51 15.63 -0.20
N GLN A 182 11.10 15.11 0.87
CA GLN A 182 11.69 15.93 1.95
C GLN A 182 12.76 16.91 1.47
N GLY A 183 13.49 16.61 0.39
CA GLY A 183 14.52 17.48 -0.19
C GLY A 183 14.00 18.75 -0.88
N GLN A 184 12.69 18.87 -1.13
CA GLN A 184 12.13 19.91 -2.00
C GLN A 184 11.42 21.03 -1.22
N ALA A 185 12.06 22.19 -1.06
CA ALA A 185 11.50 23.33 -0.34
C ALA A 185 10.20 23.88 -0.96
N GLY A 186 10.00 23.70 -2.27
CA GLY A 186 8.75 24.10 -2.95
C GLY A 186 7.55 23.24 -2.60
N ILE A 187 7.73 22.07 -1.98
CA ILE A 187 6.67 21.16 -1.60
C ILE A 187 6.40 21.28 -0.10
N ARG A 188 5.17 21.60 0.25
CA ARG A 188 4.71 21.79 1.63
C ARG A 188 3.56 20.83 1.94
N PRO A 189 3.90 19.60 2.39
CA PRO A 189 2.90 18.58 2.64
C PRO A 189 2.20 18.72 3.98
N ILE A 190 0.92 18.33 4.03
CA ILE A 190 0.18 18.01 5.26
C ILE A 190 -0.27 16.56 5.20
N ARG A 191 -0.03 15.84 6.28
CA ARG A 191 -0.47 14.46 6.46
C ARG A 191 -1.69 14.40 7.39
N ILE A 192 -2.84 14.00 6.85
CA ILE A 192 -4.07 13.85 7.62
C ILE A 192 -4.22 12.41 8.08
N GLY A 193 -4.32 12.21 9.37
CA GLY A 193 -4.45 10.91 10.04
C GLY A 193 -4.10 11.02 11.51
N ARG A 194 -4.38 9.97 12.27
CA ARG A 194 -4.03 9.91 13.69
C ARG A 194 -2.52 9.69 13.83
N PRO A 195 -1.77 10.58 14.51
CA PRO A 195 -0.30 10.49 14.59
C PRO A 195 0.22 9.12 15.03
N GLU A 196 -0.50 8.44 15.94
CA GLU A 196 -0.13 7.13 16.48
C GLU A 196 -0.21 5.99 15.44
N LYS A 197 -0.90 6.23 14.32
CA LYS A 197 -1.08 5.27 13.23
C LYS A 197 -0.20 5.57 12.02
N LEU A 198 0.49 6.71 12.01
CA LEU A 198 1.36 7.11 10.92
C LEU A 198 2.76 6.54 11.12
N GLU A 199 3.43 6.24 10.02
CA GLU A 199 4.87 5.93 10.05
C GLU A 199 5.67 7.18 10.43
N PRO A 200 6.90 7.04 10.96
CA PRO A 200 7.72 8.18 11.37
C PRO A 200 7.88 9.24 10.29
N GLU A 201 8.04 8.81 9.03
CA GLU A 201 8.24 9.65 7.85
C GLU A 201 7.03 10.57 7.55
N GLY A 202 5.82 10.07 7.75
CA GLY A 202 4.58 10.83 7.56
C GLY A 202 4.16 11.64 8.78
N ARG A 203 4.50 11.14 9.97
CA ARG A 203 4.07 11.71 11.26
C ARG A 203 4.48 13.16 11.45
N ARG A 204 5.70 13.52 11.05
CA ARG A 204 6.24 14.89 11.10
C ARG A 204 5.42 15.93 10.34
N PHE A 205 4.67 15.50 9.34
CA PHE A 205 3.80 16.36 8.52
C PHE A 205 2.36 16.43 9.04
N SER A 206 2.03 15.77 10.15
CA SER A 206 0.68 15.80 10.69
C SER A 206 0.35 17.15 11.33
N LEU A 207 -0.87 17.63 11.11
CA LEU A 207 -1.31 18.93 11.64
C LEU A 207 -1.19 19.06 13.16
N PRO A 208 -1.51 18.03 13.99
CA PRO A 208 -1.30 18.10 15.43
C PRO A 208 0.17 18.33 15.82
N ILE A 209 1.10 17.72 15.11
CA ILE A 209 2.55 17.90 15.36
C ILE A 209 2.98 19.32 14.98
N ILE A 210 2.52 19.84 13.82
CA ILE A 210 2.79 21.22 13.39
C ILE A 210 2.27 22.24 14.41
N LYS A 211 1.06 22.02 14.94
CA LYS A 211 0.47 22.89 15.97
C LYS A 211 1.24 22.82 17.29
N SER A 212 1.62 21.65 17.75
CA SER A 212 2.37 21.49 19.02
C SER A 212 3.73 22.18 18.97
N TRP A 213 4.41 22.12 17.83
CA TRP A 213 5.66 22.85 17.63
C TRP A 213 5.46 24.38 17.73
N ALA A 214 4.43 24.92 17.10
CA ALA A 214 4.10 26.35 17.15
C ALA A 214 3.79 26.82 18.58
N GLU A 215 3.10 26.01 19.37
CA GLU A 215 2.75 26.30 20.76
C GLU A 215 3.93 26.13 21.72
N GLY A 216 5.04 25.56 21.28
CA GLY A 216 6.15 25.20 22.16
C GLY A 216 5.78 24.10 23.17
N SER A 217 4.69 23.38 22.91
CA SER A 217 4.20 22.32 23.78
C SER A 217 4.66 20.96 23.27
N ASN A 218 5.36 20.23 24.11
CA ASN A 218 5.82 18.87 23.82
C ASN A 218 4.73 17.83 24.12
N LYS A 219 3.43 18.17 23.93
CA LYS A 219 2.32 17.27 24.27
C LYS A 219 2.39 15.92 23.58
N TYR A 220 3.01 15.85 22.42
CA TYR A 220 3.20 14.60 21.68
C TYR A 220 4.58 13.95 21.93
N ALA A 221 5.54 14.69 22.48
CA ALA A 221 6.82 14.14 22.94
C ALA A 221 6.70 13.41 24.30
N VAL A 222 5.59 13.57 25.01
CA VAL A 222 5.36 12.94 26.32
C VAL A 222 4.94 11.46 26.20
N ASN A 223 4.47 11.00 25.05
CA ASN A 223 4.36 9.58 24.78
C ASN A 223 5.73 9.03 24.40
N LYS A 224 6.37 8.28 25.31
CA LYS A 224 7.67 7.62 25.09
C LYS A 224 7.73 6.71 23.84
N GLU A 225 6.59 6.43 23.20
CA GLU A 225 6.49 5.71 21.94
C GLU A 225 6.59 6.63 20.69
N LEU A 226 6.56 7.95 20.88
CA LEU A 226 6.65 8.96 19.84
C LEU A 226 7.93 9.77 20.03
N GLU A 227 9.08 9.15 19.86
CA GLU A 227 10.39 9.82 19.82
C GLU A 227 10.48 10.72 18.57
N LEU A 228 9.74 11.84 18.59
CA LEU A 228 9.95 12.93 17.66
C LEU A 228 10.84 13.94 18.34
N ASP A 229 12.03 14.12 17.82
CA ASP A 229 12.86 15.27 18.16
C ASP A 229 12.04 16.55 17.88
N ALA A 230 12.13 17.54 18.77
CA ALA A 230 11.45 18.83 18.60
C ALA A 230 11.84 19.53 17.27
N THR A 231 12.97 19.16 16.69
CA THR A 231 13.47 19.62 15.39
C THR A 231 12.86 18.89 14.20
N ASP A 232 12.20 17.74 14.40
CA ASP A 232 11.62 16.92 13.32
C ASP A 232 10.17 17.33 13.01
N ASN A 233 9.96 18.62 12.74
CA ASN A 233 8.66 19.19 12.40
C ASN A 233 8.68 19.77 10.98
N ALA A 234 7.58 19.62 10.25
CA ALA A 234 7.47 20.09 8.86
C ALA A 234 7.76 21.58 8.70
N SER A 235 7.31 22.42 9.63
CA SER A 235 7.57 23.86 9.59
C SER A 235 9.05 24.17 9.81
N GLN A 236 9.70 23.51 10.76
CA GLN A 236 11.13 23.67 11.01
C GLN A 236 11.96 23.19 9.81
N ILE A 237 11.65 22.00 9.29
CA ILE A 237 12.31 21.46 8.10
C ILE A 237 12.19 22.42 6.90
N TRP A 238 11.03 23.01 6.71
CA TRP A 238 10.80 24.00 5.64
C TRP A 238 11.63 25.28 5.85
N ILE A 239 11.67 25.82 7.06
CA ILE A 239 12.49 26.97 7.43
C ILE A 239 13.98 26.68 7.18
N ASP A 240 14.48 25.55 7.66
CA ASP A 240 15.88 25.16 7.50
C ASP A 240 16.28 25.05 6.02
N ARG A 241 15.39 24.56 5.16
CA ARG A 241 15.62 24.48 3.71
C ARG A 241 15.67 25.87 3.06
N ILE A 242 14.76 26.77 3.44
CA ILE A 242 14.78 28.16 2.96
C ILE A 242 16.08 28.80 3.38
N VAL A 243 16.42 28.70 4.64
CA VAL A 243 17.65 29.26 5.21
C VAL A 243 18.90 28.71 4.52
N ASN A 244 18.99 27.41 4.31
CA ASN A 244 20.12 26.78 3.60
C ASN A 244 20.21 27.22 2.14
N LYS A 245 19.08 27.39 1.46
CA LYS A 245 19.05 27.87 0.08
C LYS A 245 19.53 29.33 -0.02
N ILE A 246 19.10 30.19 0.90
CA ILE A 246 19.45 31.61 0.91
C ILE A 246 20.88 31.84 1.47
N SER A 247 21.36 31.01 2.42
CA SER A 247 22.71 31.14 3.01
C SER A 247 23.83 30.97 1.97
N ASN A 248 23.56 30.33 0.87
CA ASN A 248 24.50 30.21 -0.26
C ASN A 248 24.54 31.45 -1.15
N ASP A 249 23.65 32.43 -0.89
CA ASP A 249 23.62 33.69 -1.62
C ASP A 249 24.18 34.82 -0.72
N SER A 250 25.38 35.32 -1.04
CA SER A 250 26.08 36.33 -0.25
C SER A 250 25.28 37.63 -0.07
N LYS A 251 24.35 37.90 -0.97
CA LYS A 251 23.47 39.10 -0.91
C LYS A 251 22.50 39.05 0.28
N TYR A 252 22.18 37.88 0.82
CA TYR A 252 21.18 37.73 1.87
C TYR A 252 21.76 37.20 3.19
N SER A 253 23.09 37.03 3.31
CA SER A 253 23.75 36.43 4.47
C SER A 253 23.37 37.09 5.81
N ASP A 254 23.32 38.41 5.86
CA ASP A 254 23.01 39.17 7.07
C ASP A 254 21.53 39.03 7.48
N ALA A 255 20.62 39.06 6.49
CA ALA A 255 19.19 38.82 6.72
C ALA A 255 18.91 37.43 7.21
N VAL A 256 19.63 36.43 6.69
CA VAL A 256 19.52 35.02 7.12
C VAL A 256 20.07 34.84 8.53
N SER A 257 21.19 35.47 8.85
CA SER A 257 21.78 35.46 10.20
C SER A 257 20.83 36.10 11.21
N TYR A 258 20.25 37.25 10.86
CA TYR A 258 19.23 37.91 11.67
C TYR A 258 17.98 37.03 11.88
N TRP A 259 17.48 36.41 10.82
CA TRP A 259 16.35 35.47 10.90
C TRP A 259 16.63 34.31 11.83
N LYS A 260 17.83 33.69 11.73
CA LYS A 260 18.21 32.57 12.61
C LYS A 260 18.24 32.99 14.06
N THR A 261 18.90 34.09 14.36
CA THR A 261 19.19 34.50 15.74
C THR A 261 17.97 35.11 16.43
N GLU A 262 17.25 36.00 15.75
CA GLU A 262 16.21 36.81 16.40
C GLU A 262 14.81 36.21 16.23
N LEU A 263 14.52 35.59 15.10
CA LEU A 263 13.17 35.10 14.79
C LEU A 263 12.96 33.63 15.09
N LEU A 264 13.98 32.77 14.94
CA LEU A 264 13.81 31.33 15.07
C LEU A 264 14.16 30.79 16.47
N GLU A 265 15.12 31.40 17.16
CA GLU A 265 15.62 30.85 18.42
C GLU A 265 14.88 31.38 19.66
N ARG A 266 14.24 32.52 19.60
CA ARG A 266 13.79 33.24 20.80
C ARG A 266 12.29 33.39 20.98
N ASP A 267 11.45 33.28 19.96
CA ASP A 267 10.06 33.73 20.11
C ASP A 267 8.98 32.73 19.69
N LYS A 268 8.06 32.49 20.62
CA LYS A 268 6.84 31.71 20.38
C LYS A 268 5.98 32.31 19.27
N PHE A 269 5.91 33.64 19.18
CA PHE A 269 5.11 34.32 18.16
C PHE A 269 5.66 34.07 16.76
N SER A 270 6.96 34.07 16.57
CA SER A 270 7.60 33.75 15.29
C SER A 270 7.27 32.32 14.84
N ARG A 271 7.31 31.35 15.76
CA ARG A 271 6.91 29.96 15.45
C ARG A 271 5.45 29.85 15.03
N ILE A 272 4.55 30.58 15.66
CA ILE A 272 3.13 30.64 15.30
C ILE A 272 2.96 31.20 13.88
N GLU A 273 3.65 32.32 13.57
CA GLU A 273 3.58 32.95 12.24
C GLU A 273 4.19 32.05 11.15
N PHE A 274 5.33 31.42 11.38
CA PHE A 274 5.90 30.46 10.43
C PHE A 274 5.01 29.23 10.23
N SER A 275 4.38 28.74 11.28
CA SER A 275 3.38 27.67 11.18
C SER A 275 2.17 28.11 10.36
N ARG A 276 1.73 29.37 10.52
CA ARG A 276 0.64 29.94 9.73
C ARG A 276 1.02 30.09 8.26
N LEU A 277 2.21 30.62 7.98
CA LEU A 277 2.75 30.71 6.62
C LEU A 277 2.89 29.33 5.98
N TYR A 278 3.41 28.35 6.68
CA TYR A 278 3.49 26.99 6.17
C TYR A 278 2.11 26.47 5.77
N LYS A 279 1.11 26.59 6.65
CA LYS A 279 -0.26 26.13 6.42
C LYS A 279 -0.93 26.84 5.24
N SER A 280 -0.77 28.18 5.13
CA SER A 280 -1.38 28.95 4.04
C SER A 280 -0.76 28.67 2.66
N HIS A 281 0.40 28.01 2.62
CA HIS A 281 1.09 27.65 1.37
C HIS A 281 1.16 26.13 1.16
N VAL A 282 0.34 25.35 1.86
CA VAL A 282 0.22 23.91 1.63
C VAL A 282 -0.22 23.64 0.19
N ASN A 283 0.50 22.79 -0.50
CA ASN A 283 0.21 22.39 -1.88
C ASN A 283 0.11 20.89 -2.06
N LEU A 284 0.43 20.10 -1.03
CA LEU A 284 0.29 18.65 -1.01
C LEU A 284 -0.46 18.20 0.25
N VAL A 285 -1.63 17.61 0.07
CA VAL A 285 -2.38 16.94 1.14
C VAL A 285 -2.22 15.44 0.96
N ALA A 286 -1.90 14.75 2.04
CA ALA A 286 -1.68 13.31 2.02
C ALA A 286 -2.60 12.61 3.04
N ALA A 287 -3.37 11.62 2.58
CA ALA A 287 -4.34 10.89 3.41
C ALA A 287 -4.61 9.49 2.85
N THR A 288 -5.07 8.54 3.68
CA THR A 288 -5.60 7.29 3.15
C THR A 288 -7.00 7.49 2.54
N CYS A 289 -7.41 6.60 1.63
CA CYS A 289 -8.72 6.69 0.96
C CYS A 289 -9.89 6.83 1.95
N SER A 290 -9.87 6.06 3.05
CA SER A 290 -10.91 6.13 4.09
C SER A 290 -10.94 7.47 4.83
N ILE A 291 -9.80 8.14 4.96
CA ILE A 291 -9.70 9.45 5.62
C ILE A 291 -10.21 10.57 4.70
N CYS A 292 -10.03 10.50 3.37
CA CYS A 292 -10.40 11.56 2.42
C CYS A 292 -11.88 11.99 2.49
N GLY A 293 -12.76 11.15 3.04
CA GLY A 293 -14.17 11.49 3.27
C GLY A 293 -14.51 11.80 4.74
N SER A 294 -13.53 11.91 5.63
CA SER A 294 -13.76 12.12 7.07
C SER A 294 -13.97 13.59 7.41
N ARG A 295 -14.57 13.83 8.55
CA ARG A 295 -14.70 15.18 9.10
C ARG A 295 -13.34 15.82 9.38
N ASP A 296 -12.40 15.04 9.93
CA ASP A 296 -11.03 15.52 10.18
C ASP A 296 -10.35 15.99 8.88
N PHE A 297 -10.67 15.34 7.74
CA PHE A 297 -10.18 15.76 6.44
C PHE A 297 -10.81 17.09 6.00
N GLU A 298 -12.13 17.24 6.15
CA GLU A 298 -12.87 18.45 5.82
C GLU A 298 -12.39 19.64 6.67
N ASP A 299 -12.29 19.45 7.99
CA ASP A 299 -11.85 20.47 8.94
C ASP A 299 -10.41 20.91 8.62
N THR A 300 -9.51 19.96 8.32
CA THR A 300 -8.12 20.26 7.93
C THR A 300 -8.07 21.00 6.59
N TYR A 301 -8.83 20.55 5.60
CA TYR A 301 -8.91 21.21 4.29
C TYR A 301 -9.39 22.68 4.43
N THR A 302 -10.44 22.89 5.22
CA THR A 302 -10.97 24.23 5.51
C THR A 302 -9.94 25.12 6.20
N GLU A 303 -9.17 24.57 7.14
CA GLU A 303 -8.09 25.31 7.82
C GLU A 303 -6.98 25.74 6.84
N MET A 304 -6.67 24.91 5.82
CA MET A 304 -5.61 25.20 4.85
C MET A 304 -6.06 26.13 3.73
N PHE A 305 -7.26 25.92 3.19
CA PHE A 305 -7.69 26.56 1.94
C PHE A 305 -8.86 27.55 2.10
N GLY A 306 -9.44 27.64 3.29
CA GLY A 306 -10.51 28.61 3.60
C GLY A 306 -11.89 28.26 3.04
N GLU A 307 -12.04 27.16 2.29
CA GLU A 307 -13.34 26.74 1.80
C GLU A 307 -14.16 26.08 2.91
N THR A 308 -15.36 26.59 3.15
CA THR A 308 -16.22 26.16 4.26
C THR A 308 -17.24 25.09 3.90
N ARG A 309 -17.41 24.81 2.61
CA ARG A 309 -18.40 23.84 2.13
C ARG A 309 -17.69 22.64 1.53
N ARG A 310 -18.05 21.45 1.96
CA ARG A 310 -17.52 20.20 1.43
C ARG A 310 -17.63 20.08 -0.09
N GLN A 311 -18.69 20.62 -0.66
CA GLN A 311 -18.94 20.59 -2.10
C GLN A 311 -17.92 21.41 -2.91
N ASP A 312 -17.28 22.40 -2.28
CA ASP A 312 -16.34 23.31 -2.90
C ASP A 312 -14.89 22.80 -2.78
N MET A 313 -14.68 21.71 -2.04
CA MET A 313 -13.37 21.06 -1.89
C MET A 313 -12.93 20.45 -3.21
N TYR A 314 -11.74 20.83 -3.67
CA TYR A 314 -11.14 20.30 -4.88
C TYR A 314 -9.62 20.16 -4.77
N PHE A 315 -9.08 19.28 -5.60
CA PHE A 315 -7.65 19.21 -5.89
C PHE A 315 -7.44 19.29 -7.40
N ASP A 316 -6.39 19.97 -7.82
CA ASP A 316 -6.03 20.01 -9.23
C ASP A 316 -5.58 18.64 -9.71
N ILE A 317 -4.89 17.88 -8.84
CA ILE A 317 -4.45 16.52 -9.12
C ILE A 317 -4.74 15.62 -7.90
N VAL A 318 -5.36 14.48 -8.15
CA VAL A 318 -5.47 13.38 -7.19
C VAL A 318 -4.58 12.24 -7.67
N ILE A 319 -3.60 11.85 -6.85
CA ILE A 319 -2.71 10.72 -7.10
C ILE A 319 -3.08 9.59 -6.14
N MET A 320 -3.47 8.45 -6.68
CA MET A 320 -3.83 7.26 -5.91
C MET A 320 -2.82 6.15 -6.14
N ASP A 321 -2.08 5.77 -5.10
CA ASP A 321 -1.16 4.63 -5.10
C ASP A 321 -1.83 3.36 -4.57
N GLU A 322 -1.25 2.19 -4.90
CA GLU A 322 -1.77 0.85 -4.53
C GLU A 322 -3.25 0.65 -4.94
N ALA A 323 -3.66 1.25 -6.06
CA ALA A 323 -5.05 1.28 -6.50
C ALA A 323 -5.63 -0.10 -6.82
N SER A 324 -4.81 -1.09 -7.15
CA SER A 324 -5.25 -2.48 -7.38
C SER A 324 -5.88 -3.12 -6.15
N LYS A 325 -5.57 -2.62 -4.96
CA LYS A 325 -6.06 -3.12 -3.67
C LYS A 325 -7.36 -2.45 -3.20
N ALA A 326 -7.75 -1.35 -3.82
CA ALA A 326 -8.94 -0.59 -3.45
C ALA A 326 -10.18 -1.13 -4.15
N THR A 327 -11.27 -1.21 -3.41
CA THR A 327 -12.60 -1.44 -3.98
C THR A 327 -13.03 -0.22 -4.82
N PRO A 328 -13.95 -0.37 -5.78
CA PRO A 328 -14.47 0.77 -6.53
C PRO A 328 -15.05 1.88 -5.64
N LEU A 329 -15.68 1.50 -4.52
CA LEU A 329 -16.26 2.42 -3.55
C LEU A 329 -15.19 3.23 -2.80
N GLU A 330 -14.11 2.58 -2.38
CA GLU A 330 -12.97 3.23 -1.73
C GLU A 330 -12.25 4.17 -2.69
N MET A 331 -12.08 3.78 -3.95
CA MET A 331 -11.50 4.63 -4.98
C MET A 331 -12.36 5.88 -5.23
N ALA A 332 -13.67 5.76 -5.26
CA ALA A 332 -14.58 6.87 -5.53
C ALA A 332 -14.38 8.05 -4.56
N VAL A 333 -14.06 7.78 -3.27
CA VAL A 333 -13.96 8.81 -2.21
C VAL A 333 -12.93 9.89 -2.56
N PRO A 334 -11.66 9.59 -2.86
CA PRO A 334 -10.70 10.60 -3.27
C PRO A 334 -10.91 11.07 -4.72
N LEU A 335 -11.31 10.19 -5.65
CA LEU A 335 -11.36 10.53 -7.07
C LEU A 335 -12.39 11.61 -7.40
N VAL A 336 -13.52 11.67 -6.68
CA VAL A 336 -14.54 12.73 -6.89
C VAL A 336 -14.06 14.14 -6.54
N LEU A 337 -12.91 14.28 -5.87
CA LEU A 337 -12.30 15.54 -5.46
C LEU A 337 -11.28 16.09 -6.47
N GLY A 338 -10.90 15.32 -7.49
CA GLY A 338 -9.83 15.68 -8.43
C GLY A 338 -10.33 16.26 -9.73
N LYS A 339 -9.63 17.30 -10.25
CA LYS A 339 -9.77 17.75 -11.64
C LYS A 339 -9.05 16.79 -12.58
N LYS A 340 -7.83 16.40 -12.26
CA LYS A 340 -7.02 15.37 -12.91
C LYS A 340 -6.79 14.21 -11.95
N ILE A 341 -6.77 12.99 -12.47
CA ILE A 341 -6.63 11.77 -11.69
C ILE A 341 -5.43 10.96 -12.19
N ILE A 342 -4.55 10.56 -11.30
CA ILE A 342 -3.43 9.67 -11.61
C ILE A 342 -3.57 8.43 -10.73
N VAL A 343 -3.76 7.28 -11.36
CA VAL A 343 -4.00 6.02 -10.66
C VAL A 343 -2.83 5.08 -10.91
N ILE A 344 -2.19 4.68 -9.82
CA ILE A 344 -0.97 3.86 -9.85
C ILE A 344 -1.25 2.56 -9.10
N GLY A 345 -0.87 1.43 -9.67
CA GLY A 345 -1.12 0.14 -9.06
C GLY A 345 -0.34 -0.98 -9.73
N ASP A 346 -0.63 -2.19 -9.29
CA ASP A 346 -0.13 -3.42 -9.90
C ASP A 346 -1.23 -4.48 -9.88
N HIS A 347 -1.90 -4.66 -11.00
CA HIS A 347 -3.03 -5.60 -11.08
C HIS A 347 -2.62 -7.08 -11.09
N LYS A 348 -1.32 -7.37 -11.07
CA LYS A 348 -0.76 -8.71 -10.85
C LYS A 348 -0.41 -8.95 -9.37
N GLN A 349 -0.74 -7.98 -8.48
CA GLN A 349 -0.72 -8.16 -7.02
C GLN A 349 -2.15 -8.31 -6.48
N LEU A 350 -2.27 -8.49 -5.16
CA LEU A 350 -3.54 -8.83 -4.51
C LEU A 350 -4.66 -7.84 -4.87
N PRO A 351 -5.81 -8.35 -5.32
CA PRO A 351 -7.01 -7.54 -5.54
C PRO A 351 -7.65 -7.13 -4.21
N PRO A 352 -8.69 -6.26 -4.24
CA PRO A 352 -9.47 -5.93 -3.05
C PRO A 352 -10.06 -7.19 -2.43
N MET A 353 -10.04 -7.29 -1.09
CA MET A 353 -10.73 -8.37 -0.40
C MET A 353 -12.23 -8.07 -0.34
N MET A 354 -13.02 -8.86 -1.05
CA MET A 354 -14.48 -8.80 -1.01
C MET A 354 -15.03 -10.04 -0.31
N ASN A 355 -16.04 -9.86 0.53
CA ASN A 355 -16.73 -10.98 1.17
C ASN A 355 -17.80 -11.52 0.22
N GLU A 356 -17.51 -12.62 -0.47
CA GLU A 356 -18.38 -13.27 -1.45
C GLU A 356 -19.77 -13.57 -0.88
N ASN A 357 -19.85 -14.10 0.32
CA ASN A 357 -21.14 -14.40 0.97
C ASN A 357 -22.00 -13.15 1.19
N THR A 358 -21.37 -12.02 1.49
CA THR A 358 -22.09 -10.74 1.67
C THR A 358 -22.59 -10.22 0.32
N ILE A 359 -21.80 -10.37 -0.74
CA ILE A 359 -22.19 -9.98 -2.11
C ILE A 359 -23.35 -10.83 -2.57
N ASP A 360 -23.27 -12.14 -2.44
CA ASP A 360 -24.32 -13.07 -2.86
C ASP A 360 -25.63 -12.78 -2.14
N SER A 361 -25.62 -12.60 -0.82
CA SER A 361 -26.80 -12.22 -0.04
C SER A 361 -27.38 -10.88 -0.47
N ALA A 362 -26.54 -9.90 -0.77
CA ALA A 362 -26.98 -8.59 -1.22
C ALA A 362 -27.63 -8.66 -2.61
N LEU A 363 -27.03 -9.42 -3.54
CA LEU A 363 -27.56 -9.61 -4.90
C LEU A 363 -28.86 -10.39 -4.92
N GLU A 364 -28.99 -11.40 -4.07
CA GLU A 364 -30.24 -12.16 -3.90
C GLU A 364 -31.36 -11.27 -3.40
N LYS A 365 -31.10 -10.38 -2.42
CA LYS A 365 -32.09 -9.43 -1.89
C LYS A 365 -32.61 -8.43 -2.94
N ILE A 366 -31.79 -8.07 -3.92
CA ILE A 366 -32.20 -7.15 -5.01
C ILE A 366 -32.63 -7.89 -6.27
N GLY A 367 -32.81 -9.22 -6.21
CA GLY A 367 -33.26 -10.05 -7.33
C GLY A 367 -32.27 -10.16 -8.49
N LYS A 368 -30.97 -10.00 -8.22
CA LYS A 368 -29.90 -10.00 -9.23
C LYS A 368 -28.84 -11.07 -8.99
N LYS A 369 -29.28 -12.27 -8.60
CA LYS A 369 -28.40 -13.41 -8.27
C LYS A 369 -27.49 -13.80 -9.45
N GLU A 370 -27.94 -13.62 -10.69
CA GLU A 370 -27.16 -13.90 -11.92
C GLU A 370 -25.89 -13.03 -12.04
N LEU A 371 -25.82 -11.91 -11.29
CA LEU A 371 -24.63 -11.09 -11.26
C LEU A 371 -23.57 -11.60 -10.26
N ALA A 372 -23.92 -12.53 -9.36
CA ALA A 372 -23.02 -13.05 -8.34
C ALA A 372 -21.74 -13.64 -8.95
N GLU A 373 -21.89 -14.53 -9.96
CA GLU A 373 -20.73 -15.12 -10.63
C GLU A 373 -19.85 -14.09 -11.36
N LYS A 374 -20.47 -13.03 -11.91
CA LYS A 374 -19.73 -11.94 -12.57
C LYS A 374 -18.98 -11.08 -11.57
N LEU A 375 -19.55 -10.87 -10.38
CA LEU A 375 -18.94 -10.07 -9.32
C LEU A 375 -17.91 -10.85 -8.48
N GLN A 376 -18.09 -12.16 -8.32
CA GLN A 376 -17.09 -13.03 -7.66
C GLN A 376 -15.79 -13.13 -8.47
N LYS A 377 -15.88 -12.99 -9.78
CA LYS A 377 -14.72 -12.82 -10.67
C LYS A 377 -14.31 -11.35 -10.80
N ALA A 378 -14.78 -10.49 -9.90
CA ALA A 378 -14.55 -9.05 -10.04
C ALA A 378 -13.06 -8.72 -9.89
N GLU A 379 -12.49 -8.40 -11.01
CA GLU A 379 -11.19 -7.77 -11.10
C GLU A 379 -11.23 -6.41 -10.42
N SER A 380 -10.09 -5.96 -9.88
CA SER A 380 -9.99 -4.61 -9.33
C SER A 380 -10.39 -3.57 -10.38
N GLN A 381 -11.00 -2.48 -9.96
CA GLN A 381 -11.34 -1.37 -10.88
C GLN A 381 -10.12 -0.86 -11.63
N PHE A 382 -8.96 -0.84 -10.98
CA PHE A 382 -7.69 -0.49 -11.62
C PHE A 382 -7.37 -1.42 -12.80
N LYS A 383 -7.49 -2.75 -12.63
CA LYS A 383 -7.24 -3.73 -13.70
C LYS A 383 -8.16 -3.48 -14.89
N ARG A 384 -9.46 -3.32 -14.64
CA ARG A 384 -10.45 -3.05 -15.69
C ARG A 384 -10.12 -1.79 -16.48
N LEU A 385 -9.82 -0.70 -15.79
CA LEU A 385 -9.43 0.57 -16.41
C LEU A 385 -8.13 0.42 -17.21
N PHE A 386 -7.10 -0.17 -16.61
CA PHE A 386 -5.78 -0.30 -17.22
C PHE A 386 -5.84 -1.16 -18.50
N VAL A 387 -6.41 -2.36 -18.41
CA VAL A 387 -6.49 -3.29 -19.55
C VAL A 387 -7.36 -2.72 -20.67
N SER A 388 -8.45 -2.04 -20.33
CA SER A 388 -9.30 -1.37 -21.34
C SER A 388 -8.57 -0.19 -21.98
N ALA A 389 -7.96 0.68 -21.17
CA ALA A 389 -7.24 1.84 -21.67
C ALA A 389 -6.03 1.48 -22.54
N ALA A 390 -5.30 0.42 -22.21
CA ALA A 390 -4.18 -0.06 -23.00
C ALA A 390 -4.58 -0.43 -24.47
N LYS A 391 -5.86 -0.78 -24.69
CA LYS A 391 -6.40 -1.08 -26.01
C LYS A 391 -6.89 0.16 -26.77
N VAL A 392 -7.47 1.13 -26.06
CA VAL A 392 -8.21 2.24 -26.70
C VAL A 392 -7.56 3.61 -26.51
N ARG A 393 -6.71 3.81 -25.50
CA ARG A 393 -6.11 5.10 -25.11
C ARG A 393 -4.68 4.94 -24.59
N LYS A 394 -3.76 4.47 -25.44
CA LYS A 394 -2.35 4.25 -25.07
C LYS A 394 -1.63 5.50 -24.53
N THR A 395 -2.13 6.70 -24.86
CA THR A 395 -1.53 7.97 -24.41
C THR A 395 -1.66 8.22 -22.89
N ILE A 396 -2.65 7.60 -22.24
CA ILE A 396 -2.88 7.74 -20.80
C ILE A 396 -2.35 6.56 -19.98
N VAL A 397 -1.74 5.57 -20.64
CA VAL A 397 -1.25 4.34 -19.99
C VAL A 397 0.27 4.26 -20.03
N SER A 398 0.86 3.82 -18.93
CA SER A 398 2.29 3.53 -18.83
C SER A 398 2.52 2.25 -18.04
N THR A 399 3.53 1.45 -18.44
CA THR A 399 3.99 0.29 -17.70
C THR A 399 5.47 0.44 -17.40
N LEU A 400 5.84 0.35 -16.13
CA LEU A 400 7.24 0.36 -15.69
C LEU A 400 7.85 -1.02 -15.91
N ASP A 401 9.05 -1.10 -16.47
CA ASP A 401 9.66 -2.35 -16.92
C ASP A 401 10.92 -2.77 -16.15
N THR A 402 11.49 -1.88 -15.34
CA THR A 402 12.78 -2.13 -14.67
C THR A 402 12.63 -2.07 -13.15
N GLN A 403 12.92 -3.18 -12.47
CA GLN A 403 12.86 -3.26 -11.02
C GLN A 403 14.24 -3.04 -10.36
N TYR A 404 14.22 -2.46 -9.14
CA TYR A 404 15.39 -2.11 -8.33
C TYR A 404 15.32 -2.68 -6.91
N ARG A 405 14.45 -3.66 -6.67
CA ARG A 405 14.22 -4.22 -5.33
C ARG A 405 15.00 -5.50 -5.09
N MET A 406 14.81 -6.48 -5.96
CA MET A 406 15.24 -7.86 -5.74
C MET A 406 16.41 -8.26 -6.65
N HIS A 407 17.16 -9.26 -6.21
CA HIS A 407 18.16 -9.90 -7.06
C HIS A 407 17.53 -10.49 -8.34
N GLU A 408 18.27 -10.56 -9.42
CA GLU A 408 17.78 -11.02 -10.72
C GLU A 408 17.19 -12.44 -10.66
N GLN A 409 17.83 -13.38 -9.93
CA GLN A 409 17.29 -14.73 -9.77
C GLN A 409 15.89 -14.73 -9.12
N ILE A 410 15.65 -13.87 -8.12
CA ILE A 410 14.32 -13.71 -7.52
C ILE A 410 13.35 -13.10 -8.53
N MET A 411 13.76 -12.08 -9.27
CA MET A 411 12.93 -11.48 -10.33
C MET A 411 12.52 -12.54 -11.36
N ASN A 412 13.43 -13.42 -11.74
CA ASN A 412 13.16 -14.48 -12.71
C ASN A 412 12.06 -15.45 -12.26
N THR A 413 11.79 -15.56 -10.95
CA THR A 413 10.68 -16.38 -10.43
C THR A 413 9.30 -15.77 -10.65
N ILE A 414 9.21 -14.48 -10.99
CA ILE A 414 7.94 -13.75 -11.16
C ILE A 414 7.80 -13.05 -12.52
N LYS A 415 8.85 -12.97 -13.33
CA LYS A 415 8.82 -12.20 -14.60
C LYS A 415 7.75 -12.66 -15.58
N GLN A 416 7.39 -13.95 -15.58
CA GLN A 416 6.37 -14.51 -16.46
C GLN A 416 4.98 -13.88 -16.24
N PHE A 417 4.70 -13.33 -15.05
CA PHE A 417 3.42 -12.67 -14.77
C PHE A 417 3.25 -11.34 -15.50
N TYR A 418 4.34 -10.76 -16.01
CA TYR A 418 4.36 -9.44 -16.66
C TYR A 418 4.71 -9.51 -18.15
N GLN A 419 4.82 -10.71 -18.74
CA GLN A 419 5.20 -10.87 -20.15
C GLN A 419 4.23 -10.24 -21.13
N GLU A 420 2.91 -10.31 -20.83
CA GLU A 420 1.88 -9.76 -21.68
C GLU A 420 1.96 -8.22 -21.74
N GLU A 421 2.04 -7.57 -20.57
CA GLU A 421 2.07 -6.11 -20.47
C GLU A 421 3.40 -5.49 -20.92
N LEU A 422 4.47 -6.27 -20.89
CA LEU A 422 5.84 -5.84 -21.21
C LEU A 422 6.39 -6.50 -22.48
N ALA A 423 5.53 -7.09 -23.31
CA ALA A 423 5.97 -7.77 -24.53
C ALA A 423 6.77 -6.85 -25.45
N GLU A 424 6.37 -5.59 -25.60
CA GLU A 424 7.03 -4.59 -26.44
C GLU A 424 8.43 -4.20 -25.92
N THR A 425 8.72 -4.38 -24.61
CA THR A 425 10.00 -3.99 -23.97
C THR A 425 10.90 -5.18 -23.65
N GLY A 426 10.48 -6.39 -24.00
CA GLY A 426 11.23 -7.63 -23.73
C GLY A 426 11.03 -8.19 -22.33
N GLY A 427 9.99 -7.76 -21.60
CA GLY A 427 9.65 -8.25 -20.28
C GLY A 427 10.20 -7.41 -19.12
N LEU A 428 10.03 -7.91 -17.90
CA LEU A 428 10.55 -7.26 -16.68
C LEU A 428 12.08 -7.39 -16.62
N LYS A 429 12.76 -6.25 -16.42
CA LYS A 429 14.21 -6.10 -16.38
C LYS A 429 14.71 -5.90 -14.96
N CYS A 430 15.93 -6.33 -14.68
CA CYS A 430 16.64 -6.03 -13.43
C CYS A 430 17.53 -4.80 -13.63
N GLY A 431 17.28 -3.74 -12.85
CA GLY A 431 18.11 -2.53 -12.82
C GLY A 431 19.22 -2.57 -11.78
N ILE A 432 19.37 -3.71 -11.07
CA ILE A 432 20.45 -3.93 -10.12
C ILE A 432 21.55 -4.68 -10.83
N VAL A 433 22.71 -4.08 -10.88
CA VAL A 433 23.93 -4.74 -11.33
C VAL A 433 24.59 -5.30 -10.08
N ASP A 434 24.23 -6.53 -9.73
CA ASP A 434 24.89 -7.26 -8.66
C ASP A 434 26.13 -7.93 -9.27
N THR A 435 27.25 -7.29 -9.12
CA THR A 435 28.53 -7.90 -9.47
C THR A 435 28.99 -8.69 -8.26
N MET A 436 29.30 -9.98 -8.44
CA MET A 436 29.97 -10.79 -7.41
C MET A 436 31.27 -10.13 -6.91
N ASP A 437 31.73 -9.12 -7.60
CA ASP A 437 32.92 -8.33 -7.33
C ASP A 437 32.71 -7.21 -6.30
N ASN A 438 31.46 -6.95 -5.86
CA ASN A 438 31.19 -5.97 -4.80
C ASN A 438 30.49 -6.62 -3.59
N PRO A 439 31.26 -7.28 -2.69
CA PRO A 439 30.73 -7.95 -1.50
C PRO A 439 30.31 -6.97 -0.38
N ASP A 440 30.12 -5.68 -0.67
CA ASP A 440 29.73 -4.71 0.36
C ASP A 440 28.27 -4.90 0.77
N LEU A 441 28.09 -5.55 1.91
CA LEU A 441 26.79 -5.79 2.53
C LEU A 441 26.08 -4.47 2.95
N SER A 442 26.83 -3.38 3.11
CA SER A 442 26.31 -2.07 3.52
C SER A 442 25.79 -1.27 2.31
N ASP A 443 26.18 -1.62 1.09
CA ASP A 443 25.69 -0.97 -0.11
C ASP A 443 24.21 -1.27 -0.33
N LYS A 444 23.39 -0.23 -0.29
CA LYS A 444 21.94 -0.33 -0.53
C LYS A 444 21.60 -0.79 -1.96
N GLY A 445 22.50 -0.62 -2.91
CA GLY A 445 22.40 -1.09 -4.29
C GLY A 445 22.71 -2.58 -4.44
N SER A 446 23.58 -3.14 -3.59
CA SER A 446 23.96 -4.55 -3.62
C SER A 446 22.83 -5.48 -3.17
N ARG A 447 22.78 -6.67 -3.78
CA ARG A 447 21.90 -7.77 -3.34
C ARG A 447 22.70 -8.97 -2.84
N TRP A 448 24.00 -8.80 -2.68
CA TRP A 448 24.87 -9.78 -2.03
C TRP A 448 24.44 -10.07 -0.59
N HIS A 449 24.40 -11.32 -0.17
CA HIS A 449 24.09 -11.68 1.21
C HIS A 449 25.25 -12.35 1.95
N GLY A 450 26.22 -12.93 1.24
CA GLY A 450 27.44 -13.53 1.82
C GLY A 450 27.21 -14.77 2.70
N ILE A 451 26.00 -15.30 2.73
CA ILE A 451 25.62 -16.41 3.61
C ILE A 451 25.98 -17.74 2.92
N THR A 452 26.64 -18.63 3.66
CA THR A 452 26.97 -19.99 3.20
C THR A 452 26.43 -21.04 4.18
N LEU A 453 25.51 -21.86 3.70
CA LEU A 453 24.97 -23.05 4.39
C LEU A 453 25.10 -24.25 3.44
N ASN A 454 26.29 -24.87 3.40
CA ASN A 454 26.58 -25.95 2.48
C ASN A 454 25.74 -27.22 2.74
N PRO A 455 25.22 -27.89 1.71
CA PRO A 455 25.29 -27.53 0.28
C PRO A 455 24.05 -26.75 -0.21
N ILE A 456 23.29 -26.09 0.68
CA ILE A 456 21.94 -25.56 0.42
C ILE A 456 21.97 -24.13 -0.09
N ILE A 457 22.79 -23.27 0.53
CA ILE A 457 22.88 -21.85 0.23
C ILE A 457 24.35 -21.50 0.07
N THR A 458 24.68 -20.93 -1.07
CA THR A 458 25.97 -20.30 -1.35
C THR A 458 25.77 -18.79 -1.54
N PRO A 459 26.79 -17.96 -1.50
CA PRO A 459 26.65 -16.53 -1.73
C PRO A 459 26.03 -16.14 -3.09
N SER A 460 26.04 -17.08 -4.07
CA SER A 460 25.40 -16.91 -5.40
C SER A 460 23.96 -17.47 -5.48
N THR A 461 23.47 -18.07 -4.41
CA THR A 461 22.14 -18.66 -4.36
C THR A 461 21.14 -17.65 -3.83
N HIS A 462 20.23 -17.16 -4.67
CA HIS A 462 19.23 -16.15 -4.28
C HIS A 462 17.78 -16.65 -4.30
N ALA A 463 17.53 -17.82 -4.91
CA ALA A 463 16.21 -18.43 -4.94
C ALA A 463 16.30 -19.97 -4.78
N VAL A 464 15.68 -20.51 -3.75
CA VAL A 464 15.74 -21.95 -3.40
C VAL A 464 14.35 -22.51 -3.16
N TRP A 465 14.10 -23.72 -3.64
CA TRP A 465 12.93 -24.53 -3.27
C TRP A 465 13.36 -25.73 -2.42
N ILE A 466 12.85 -25.81 -1.20
CA ILE A 466 13.05 -26.98 -0.32
C ILE A 466 11.85 -27.91 -0.51
N ASP A 467 12.09 -29.10 -1.09
CA ASP A 467 11.02 -30.05 -1.37
C ASP A 467 10.63 -30.83 -0.12
N VAL A 468 9.43 -30.58 0.37
CA VAL A 468 8.82 -31.23 1.55
C VAL A 468 7.51 -31.90 1.14
N GLN A 469 7.48 -33.22 1.12
CA GLN A 469 6.35 -34.01 0.64
C GLN A 469 5.38 -34.46 1.77
N THR A 470 5.57 -33.94 2.99
CA THR A 470 4.70 -34.29 4.13
C THR A 470 3.26 -33.84 3.85
N PRO A 471 2.25 -34.74 4.06
CA PRO A 471 0.86 -34.37 3.85
C PRO A 471 0.37 -33.25 4.77
N GLU A 472 -0.50 -32.40 4.22
CA GLU A 472 -1.19 -31.36 4.97
C GLU A 472 -2.20 -31.93 5.97
N GLN A 473 -2.54 -31.18 7.00
CA GLN A 473 -3.54 -31.52 8.02
C GLN A 473 -4.54 -30.38 8.19
N LYS A 474 -5.81 -30.74 8.45
CA LYS A 474 -6.85 -29.78 8.85
C LYS A 474 -6.93 -29.72 10.37
N PRO A 475 -6.68 -28.56 10.99
CA PRO A 475 -6.89 -28.40 12.42
C PRO A 475 -8.39 -28.43 12.76
N ALA A 476 -8.74 -29.11 13.85
CA ALA A 476 -10.14 -29.19 14.31
C ALA A 476 -10.79 -27.81 14.53
N ASN A 477 -10.01 -26.82 15.00
CA ASN A 477 -10.46 -25.48 15.31
C ASN A 477 -10.44 -24.52 14.10
N SER A 478 -10.11 -24.99 12.90
CA SER A 478 -10.00 -24.14 11.70
C SER A 478 -10.30 -24.96 10.44
N PRO A 479 -11.58 -25.32 10.19
CA PRO A 479 -11.96 -26.27 9.14
C PRO A 479 -11.68 -25.79 7.71
N PHE A 480 -11.45 -24.48 7.52
CA PHE A 480 -11.12 -23.86 6.22
C PHE A 480 -9.63 -23.54 6.06
N SER A 481 -8.77 -23.98 7.00
CA SER A 481 -7.34 -23.71 6.96
C SER A 481 -6.54 -25.01 7.09
N TYR A 482 -5.25 -24.96 6.75
CA TYR A 482 -4.38 -26.14 6.71
C TYR A 482 -3.08 -25.86 7.47
N ILE A 483 -2.45 -26.94 7.95
CA ILE A 483 -1.13 -26.98 8.57
C ILE A 483 -0.31 -28.07 7.91
N ASN A 484 0.98 -27.82 7.67
CA ASN A 484 1.94 -28.81 7.24
C ASN A 484 3.08 -28.90 8.26
N LYS A 485 3.10 -29.98 9.03
CA LYS A 485 4.11 -30.18 10.08
C LYS A 485 5.52 -30.36 9.52
N GLY A 486 5.65 -31.03 8.37
CA GLY A 486 6.95 -31.17 7.71
C GLY A 486 7.54 -29.81 7.26
N GLU A 487 6.70 -28.90 6.75
CA GLU A 487 7.17 -27.55 6.43
C GLU A 487 7.55 -26.76 7.70
N LEU A 488 6.81 -26.93 8.81
CA LEU A 488 7.20 -26.30 10.10
C LEU A 488 8.55 -26.82 10.61
N GLU A 489 8.82 -28.13 10.44
CA GLU A 489 10.11 -28.76 10.77
C GLU A 489 11.22 -28.22 9.86
N ALA A 490 10.97 -28.15 8.55
CA ALA A 490 11.93 -27.64 7.57
C ALA A 490 12.30 -26.17 7.85
N ILE A 491 11.30 -25.32 8.16
CA ILE A 491 11.52 -23.93 8.54
C ILE A 491 12.39 -23.83 9.81
N ASP A 492 12.13 -24.69 10.79
CA ASP A 492 12.91 -24.71 12.04
C ASP A 492 14.37 -25.11 11.81
N LEU A 493 14.59 -26.15 11.03
CA LEU A 493 15.93 -26.57 10.63
C LEU A 493 16.65 -25.48 9.85
N LEU A 494 15.96 -24.89 8.88
CA LEU A 494 16.50 -23.81 8.07
C LEU A 494 16.92 -22.60 8.92
N LEU A 495 16.07 -22.14 9.83
CA LEU A 495 16.40 -21.00 10.69
C LEU A 495 17.58 -21.30 11.61
N ARG A 496 17.63 -22.51 12.20
CA ARG A 496 18.78 -22.94 13.00
C ARG A 496 20.06 -23.08 12.16
N GLY A 497 19.93 -23.55 10.93
CA GLY A 497 21.05 -23.61 9.99
C GLY A 497 21.57 -22.23 9.61
N LEU A 498 20.68 -21.30 9.30
CA LEU A 498 21.04 -19.91 8.99
C LEU A 498 21.73 -19.21 10.17
N GLU A 499 21.24 -19.39 11.40
CA GLU A 499 21.87 -18.80 12.59
C GLU A 499 23.33 -19.29 12.81
N LYS A 500 23.70 -20.47 12.27
CA LYS A 500 25.05 -21.04 12.34
C LYS A 500 25.85 -20.90 11.03
N ALA A 501 25.21 -20.43 9.98
CA ALA A 501 25.82 -20.33 8.65
C ALA A 501 26.93 -19.30 8.59
N ASP A 502 27.98 -19.60 7.84
CA ASP A 502 29.06 -18.64 7.61
C ASP A 502 28.51 -17.37 6.95
N GLY A 503 28.97 -16.21 7.40
CA GLY A 503 28.55 -14.91 6.90
C GLY A 503 27.20 -14.41 7.44
N PHE A 504 26.36 -15.23 8.08
CA PHE A 504 25.04 -14.80 8.55
C PHE A 504 25.10 -13.73 9.63
N SER A 505 25.98 -13.90 10.64
CA SER A 505 26.16 -12.87 11.69
C SER A 505 26.64 -11.54 11.09
N THR A 506 27.61 -11.58 10.19
CA THR A 506 28.13 -10.40 9.49
C THR A 506 27.03 -9.73 8.67
N PHE A 507 26.20 -10.51 7.98
CA PHE A 507 25.05 -10.00 7.25
C PHE A 507 24.06 -9.30 8.19
N MET A 508 23.64 -9.95 9.28
CA MET A 508 22.70 -9.37 10.23
C MET A 508 23.27 -8.11 10.91
N ASP A 509 24.56 -8.07 11.20
CA ASP A 509 25.23 -6.90 11.80
C ASP A 509 25.31 -5.73 10.84
N SER A 510 25.50 -5.97 9.54
CA SER A 510 25.51 -4.93 8.51
C SER A 510 24.15 -4.24 8.35
N GLN A 511 23.05 -4.92 8.72
CA GLN A 511 21.67 -4.43 8.60
C GLN A 511 21.13 -3.81 9.91
N LYS A 512 21.91 -3.72 10.99
CA LYS A 512 21.49 -3.26 12.33
C LYS A 512 20.93 -1.83 12.39
N LYS A 513 21.11 -1.01 11.38
CA LYS A 513 20.60 0.38 11.34
C LYS A 513 19.11 0.48 11.01
N SER A 514 18.46 -0.61 10.59
CA SER A 514 17.02 -0.63 10.39
C SER A 514 16.34 -1.31 11.58
N GLU A 515 15.32 -0.69 12.15
CA GLU A 515 14.42 -1.34 13.11
C GLU A 515 13.65 -2.50 12.47
N ASP A 516 13.83 -2.68 11.17
CA ASP A 516 13.16 -3.68 10.36
C ASP A 516 13.68 -5.09 10.66
N LYS A 517 12.74 -6.01 10.71
CA LYS A 517 13.01 -7.44 10.87
C LYS A 517 13.51 -7.99 9.54
N GLU A 518 14.81 -8.28 9.44
CA GLU A 518 15.45 -8.68 8.19
C GLU A 518 14.93 -9.99 7.58
N ILE A 519 14.31 -10.85 8.41
CA ILE A 519 13.72 -12.12 7.99
C ILE A 519 12.20 -12.05 8.04
N GLY A 520 11.56 -12.40 6.92
CA GLY A 520 10.13 -12.58 6.80
C GLY A 520 9.75 -14.04 6.59
N ILE A 521 8.69 -14.49 7.26
CA ILE A 521 8.11 -15.83 7.04
C ILE A 521 6.67 -15.64 6.59
N ILE A 522 6.40 -16.02 5.36
CA ILE A 522 5.10 -15.88 4.68
C ILE A 522 4.46 -17.24 4.54
N THR A 523 3.17 -17.33 4.81
CA THR A 523 2.39 -18.53 4.51
C THR A 523 1.06 -18.19 3.85
N PHE A 524 0.47 -19.13 3.12
CA PHE A 524 -0.82 -18.93 2.49
C PHE A 524 -2.00 -19.23 3.44
N TYR A 525 -1.78 -19.89 4.58
CA TYR A 525 -2.84 -20.34 5.46
C TYR A 525 -2.70 -19.79 6.88
N SER A 526 -3.81 -19.27 7.41
CA SER A 526 -3.83 -18.64 8.74
C SER A 526 -3.51 -19.59 9.89
N ALA A 527 -3.88 -20.87 9.77
CA ALA A 527 -3.55 -21.89 10.79
C ALA A 527 -2.04 -22.13 10.86
N GLN A 528 -1.36 -22.25 9.71
CA GLN A 528 0.10 -22.34 9.63
C GLN A 528 0.77 -21.11 10.23
N SER A 529 0.26 -19.91 9.89
CA SER A 529 0.77 -18.65 10.45
C SER A 529 0.68 -18.62 11.98
N LYS A 530 -0.42 -19.12 12.57
CA LYS A 530 -0.57 -19.19 14.03
C LYS A 530 0.47 -20.10 14.68
N GLU A 531 0.73 -21.27 14.10
CA GLU A 531 1.75 -22.19 14.61
C GLU A 531 3.16 -21.58 14.52
N ILE A 532 3.50 -20.91 13.39
CA ILE A 532 4.77 -20.20 13.23
C ILE A 532 4.91 -19.11 14.29
N LYS A 533 3.90 -18.25 14.45
CA LYS A 533 3.89 -17.16 15.44
C LYS A 533 4.02 -17.67 16.87
N LYS A 534 3.38 -18.79 17.21
CA LYS A 534 3.49 -19.43 18.52
C LYS A 534 4.90 -19.94 18.78
N LYS A 535 5.50 -20.62 17.80
CA LYS A 535 6.84 -21.22 17.91
C LYS A 535 7.94 -20.17 18.05
N TYR A 536 7.85 -19.07 17.31
CA TYR A 536 8.88 -18.02 17.27
C TYR A 536 8.48 -16.74 18.00
N LYS A 537 7.61 -16.85 19.01
CA LYS A 537 7.23 -15.71 19.86
C LYS A 537 8.49 -15.08 20.50
N GLY A 538 8.64 -13.77 20.34
CA GLY A 538 9.81 -13.02 20.87
C GLY A 538 11.03 -12.99 19.93
N LYS A 539 11.05 -13.75 18.84
CA LYS A 539 12.10 -13.63 17.82
C LYS A 539 11.83 -12.41 16.91
N LYS A 540 12.91 -11.80 16.42
CA LYS A 540 12.84 -10.65 15.51
C LYS A 540 12.53 -11.08 14.05
N TYR A 541 11.47 -11.88 13.86
CA TYR A 541 10.99 -12.28 12.53
C TYR A 541 9.64 -11.63 12.24
N ARG A 542 9.42 -11.18 11.01
CA ARG A 542 8.09 -10.80 10.55
C ARG A 542 7.37 -12.05 10.05
N MET A 543 6.27 -12.43 10.69
CA MET A 543 5.53 -13.67 10.39
C MET A 543 4.08 -13.32 10.14
N ASP A 544 3.55 -13.62 8.95
CA ASP A 544 2.12 -13.45 8.67
C ASP A 544 1.67 -14.21 7.40
N VAL A 545 0.39 -14.14 7.09
CA VAL A 545 -0.15 -14.59 5.81
C VAL A 545 0.22 -13.61 4.69
N VAL A 546 0.24 -14.09 3.44
CA VAL A 546 0.64 -13.34 2.25
C VAL A 546 -0.10 -12.01 2.12
N ASP A 547 -1.41 -11.98 2.41
CA ASP A 547 -2.25 -10.78 2.28
C ASP A 547 -1.78 -9.63 3.19
N ARG A 548 -1.14 -9.94 4.32
CA ARG A 548 -0.59 -8.95 5.27
C ARG A 548 0.87 -8.58 5.01
N PHE A 549 1.51 -9.20 4.03
CA PHE A 549 2.87 -8.86 3.61
C PHE A 549 2.92 -7.88 2.44
N GLN A 550 1.78 -7.57 1.82
CA GLN A 550 1.75 -6.60 0.72
C GLN A 550 2.22 -5.22 1.22
N GLY A 551 3.04 -4.54 0.42
CA GLY A 551 3.69 -3.27 0.76
C GLY A 551 4.99 -3.40 1.55
N MET A 552 5.28 -4.56 2.14
CA MET A 552 6.52 -4.81 2.91
C MET A 552 7.55 -5.57 2.07
N GLU A 553 8.83 -5.42 2.43
CA GLU A 553 9.93 -6.17 1.85
C GLU A 553 10.94 -6.55 2.94
N ARG A 554 11.67 -7.66 2.73
CA ARG A 554 12.72 -8.12 3.65
C ARG A 554 13.90 -8.66 2.87
N ASN A 555 15.06 -8.66 3.48
CA ASN A 555 16.24 -9.20 2.82
C ASN A 555 16.12 -10.72 2.59
N ILE A 556 15.62 -11.45 3.57
CA ILE A 556 15.38 -12.91 3.49
C ILE A 556 13.90 -13.18 3.66
N ILE A 557 13.30 -13.90 2.71
CA ILE A 557 11.91 -14.36 2.78
C ILE A 557 11.87 -15.88 2.72
N ILE A 558 11.17 -16.47 3.68
CA ILE A 558 10.82 -17.88 3.70
C ILE A 558 9.33 -18.00 3.44
N VAL A 559 8.94 -18.76 2.41
CA VAL A 559 7.54 -18.98 2.03
C VAL A 559 7.15 -20.43 2.33
N SER A 560 6.10 -20.63 3.14
CA SER A 560 5.50 -21.94 3.43
C SER A 560 4.24 -22.10 2.58
N THR A 561 4.25 -23.09 1.67
CA THR A 561 3.14 -23.31 0.73
C THR A 561 1.98 -24.09 1.34
N VAL A 562 2.27 -24.91 2.34
CA VAL A 562 1.36 -25.73 3.17
C VAL A 562 0.70 -26.90 2.45
N ARG A 563 0.25 -26.73 1.21
CA ARG A 563 -0.54 -27.73 0.50
C ARG A 563 0.30 -28.93 0.05
N SER A 564 -0.13 -30.11 0.46
CA SER A 564 0.42 -31.39 0.03
C SER A 564 -0.64 -32.49 0.21
N ASN A 565 -1.28 -32.93 -0.88
CA ASN A 565 -2.38 -33.89 -0.87
C ASN A 565 -2.45 -34.70 -2.15
N SER A 566 -3.10 -35.89 -2.08
CA SER A 566 -3.21 -36.83 -3.19
C SER A 566 -4.02 -36.34 -4.41
N LYS A 567 -4.79 -35.23 -4.25
CA LYS A 567 -5.61 -34.65 -5.31
C LYS A 567 -4.90 -33.56 -6.10
N ASN A 568 -3.62 -33.30 -5.81
CA ASN A 568 -2.85 -32.18 -6.37
C ASN A 568 -3.54 -30.81 -6.27
N ASN A 569 -4.40 -30.63 -5.24
CA ASN A 569 -5.15 -29.40 -5.08
C ASN A 569 -4.36 -28.40 -4.23
N ILE A 570 -3.82 -27.37 -4.86
CA ILE A 570 -3.07 -26.29 -4.20
C ILE A 570 -3.97 -25.15 -3.67
N GLY A 571 -5.30 -25.25 -3.87
CA GLY A 571 -6.27 -24.28 -3.36
C GLY A 571 -6.05 -22.88 -3.89
N PHE A 572 -6.25 -21.87 -3.05
CA PHE A 572 -6.07 -20.46 -3.45
C PHE A 572 -4.59 -20.05 -3.60
N ALA A 573 -3.63 -20.90 -3.23
CA ALA A 573 -2.21 -20.69 -3.56
C ALA A 573 -1.95 -20.69 -5.08
N ARG A 574 -2.93 -21.14 -5.92
CA ARG A 574 -2.86 -21.07 -7.39
C ARG A 574 -2.99 -19.65 -7.96
N GLU A 575 -3.46 -18.70 -7.17
CA GLU A 575 -3.70 -17.33 -7.63
C GLU A 575 -2.38 -16.61 -7.89
N ILE A 576 -2.22 -16.08 -9.11
CA ILE A 576 -1.01 -15.42 -9.58
C ILE A 576 -0.62 -14.28 -8.63
N GLU A 577 -1.60 -13.52 -8.20
CA GLU A 577 -1.43 -12.33 -7.36
C GLU A 577 -0.78 -12.70 -6.01
N ARG A 578 -1.17 -13.85 -5.43
CA ARG A 578 -0.58 -14.34 -4.19
C ARG A 578 0.85 -14.85 -4.37
N ILE A 579 1.10 -15.59 -5.45
CA ILE A 579 2.45 -16.06 -5.79
C ILE A 579 3.38 -14.87 -5.97
N ASN A 580 2.96 -13.93 -6.79
CA ASN A 580 3.70 -12.71 -7.10
C ASN A 580 4.03 -11.90 -5.84
N VAL A 581 3.03 -11.68 -4.96
CA VAL A 581 3.26 -10.98 -3.71
C VAL A 581 4.22 -11.75 -2.82
N ALA A 582 4.03 -13.06 -2.61
CA ALA A 582 4.88 -13.84 -1.72
C ALA A 582 6.35 -13.82 -2.15
N PHE A 583 6.62 -14.02 -3.45
CA PHE A 583 7.99 -14.13 -3.96
C PHE A 583 8.68 -12.78 -4.11
N SER A 584 7.94 -11.74 -4.50
CA SER A 584 8.49 -10.40 -4.68
C SER A 584 8.79 -9.63 -3.38
N ARG A 585 8.57 -10.23 -2.21
CA ARG A 585 8.93 -9.60 -0.91
C ARG A 585 10.40 -9.75 -0.56
N ALA A 586 11.09 -10.72 -1.15
CA ALA A 586 12.51 -10.93 -0.93
C ALA A 586 13.37 -9.91 -1.71
N ARG A 587 14.39 -9.39 -1.06
CA ARG A 587 15.39 -8.54 -1.71
C ARG A 587 16.62 -9.35 -2.12
N ARG A 588 17.14 -10.21 -1.23
CA ARG A 588 18.42 -10.89 -1.37
C ARG A 588 18.30 -12.41 -1.42
N LEU A 589 17.40 -13.02 -0.66
CA LEU A 589 17.24 -14.47 -0.60
C LEU A 589 15.78 -14.86 -0.46
N LEU A 590 15.28 -15.63 -1.40
CA LEU A 590 13.96 -16.26 -1.40
C LEU A 590 14.10 -17.77 -1.17
N ILE A 591 13.45 -18.28 -0.13
CA ILE A 591 13.42 -19.72 0.17
C ILE A 591 11.96 -20.16 0.21
N VAL A 592 11.57 -21.07 -0.65
CA VAL A 592 10.21 -21.64 -0.69
C VAL A 592 10.25 -23.05 -0.14
N VAL A 593 9.36 -23.37 0.78
CA VAL A 593 9.24 -24.69 1.41
C VAL A 593 7.89 -25.28 1.03
N GLY A 594 7.89 -26.46 0.41
CA GLY A 594 6.65 -27.12 0.00
C GLY A 594 6.84 -28.33 -0.91
N ASN A 595 5.75 -29.00 -1.26
CA ASN A 595 5.74 -30.17 -2.13
C ASN A 595 5.97 -29.77 -3.60
N LYS A 596 7.23 -29.87 -4.06
CA LYS A 596 7.62 -29.48 -5.42
C LYS A 596 6.76 -30.15 -6.48
N LYS A 597 6.63 -31.48 -6.43
CA LYS A 597 5.88 -32.25 -7.42
C LYS A 597 4.44 -31.77 -7.58
N GLN A 598 3.78 -31.46 -6.47
CA GLN A 598 2.40 -30.98 -6.48
C GLN A 598 2.32 -29.57 -7.07
N PHE A 599 3.22 -28.65 -6.71
CA PHE A 599 3.18 -27.28 -7.19
C PHE A 599 3.65 -27.14 -8.64
N GLU A 600 4.57 -27.96 -9.12
CA GLU A 600 4.96 -28.00 -10.55
C GLU A 600 3.81 -28.40 -11.49
N SER A 601 2.76 -29.04 -10.99
CA SER A 601 1.56 -29.32 -11.81
C SER A 601 0.81 -28.05 -12.24
N ASN A 602 1.06 -26.93 -11.59
CA ASN A 602 0.55 -25.61 -11.96
C ASN A 602 1.61 -24.86 -12.79
N SER A 603 1.26 -24.39 -13.99
CA SER A 603 2.18 -23.76 -14.94
C SER A 603 2.90 -22.54 -14.37
N ASN A 604 2.24 -21.73 -13.54
CA ASN A 604 2.83 -20.56 -12.91
C ASN A 604 3.94 -20.93 -11.92
N TYR A 605 3.71 -21.98 -11.12
CA TYR A 605 4.73 -22.50 -10.21
C TYR A 605 5.86 -23.20 -10.96
N ALA A 606 5.54 -23.98 -12.00
CA ALA A 606 6.56 -24.63 -12.82
C ALA A 606 7.56 -23.61 -13.39
N ALA A 607 7.06 -22.51 -13.95
CA ALA A 607 7.90 -21.43 -14.46
C ALA A 607 8.75 -20.75 -13.35
N SER A 608 8.17 -20.59 -12.15
CA SER A 608 8.91 -20.04 -11.00
C SER A 608 10.00 -21.00 -10.51
N ILE A 609 9.65 -22.27 -10.33
CA ILE A 609 10.54 -23.33 -9.81
C ILE A 609 11.72 -23.57 -10.76
N ALA A 610 11.51 -23.46 -12.07
CA ALA A 610 12.58 -23.57 -13.08
C ALA A 610 13.71 -22.54 -12.88
N ASN A 611 13.46 -21.45 -12.15
CA ASN A 611 14.42 -20.41 -11.81
C ASN A 611 14.94 -20.50 -10.36
N MET A 612 14.69 -21.62 -9.65
CA MET A 612 15.12 -21.86 -8.28
C MET A 612 16.02 -23.08 -8.20
N GLU A 613 16.99 -23.05 -7.31
CA GLU A 613 17.72 -24.26 -6.91
C GLU A 613 16.77 -25.16 -6.11
N THR A 614 16.82 -26.47 -6.33
CA THR A 614 15.95 -27.43 -5.63
C THR A 614 16.77 -28.27 -4.67
N ILE A 615 16.36 -28.29 -3.41
CA ILE A 615 16.99 -29.01 -2.32
C ILE A 615 15.97 -29.95 -1.70
N SER A 616 16.32 -31.21 -1.49
CA SER A 616 15.45 -32.14 -0.78
C SER A 616 15.45 -31.88 0.73
N PHE A 617 14.37 -32.30 1.42
CA PHE A 617 14.29 -32.18 2.88
C PHE A 617 15.40 -32.95 3.59
N GLU A 618 15.84 -34.08 3.05
CA GLU A 618 16.94 -34.87 3.61
C GLU A 618 18.30 -34.17 3.47
N GLN A 619 18.53 -33.48 2.36
CA GLN A 619 19.73 -32.61 2.22
C GLN A 619 19.74 -31.50 3.26
N LEU A 620 18.58 -30.86 3.51
CA LEU A 620 18.47 -29.85 4.58
C LEU A 620 18.80 -30.43 5.96
N LYS A 621 18.27 -31.62 6.29
CA LYS A 621 18.58 -32.34 7.54
C LYS A 621 20.07 -32.62 7.67
N GLY A 622 20.70 -33.04 6.57
CA GLY A 622 22.13 -33.34 6.53
C GLY A 622 23.02 -32.11 6.76
N ALA A 623 22.62 -30.96 6.21
CA ALA A 623 23.39 -29.71 6.32
C ALA A 623 23.31 -29.05 7.70
N VAL A 624 22.27 -29.30 8.48
CA VAL A 624 22.03 -28.64 9.77
C VAL A 624 22.40 -29.53 10.98
N ARG A 625 22.68 -30.82 10.75
CA ARG A 625 23.22 -31.70 11.78
C ARG A 625 24.68 -31.35 12.08
#